data_5af2ed2b46968094c9b02eadc2fc5496
#
_entry.id   5af2ed2b46968094c9b02eadc2fc5496
#
_cell.length_a   1.000
_cell.length_b   1.000
_cell.length_c   1.000
_cell.angle_alpha   90.00
_cell.angle_beta   90.00
_cell.angle_gamma   90.00
#
_symmetry.space_group_name_H-M   'P 1'
#
loop_
_entity.id
_entity.type
_entity.pdbx_description
1 polymer ?
#
loop_
_entity_poly.entity_id
_entity_poly.type
_entity_poly.pdbx_seq_one_letter_code
_entity_poly.pdbx_strand_id
1 'polypeptide(L)'
;MKTCVAAVCGMFMLLVSCSGSREFKPAFNQPLQPVMQPGFVYVDQVAPLVKTNLKYAGYDNFVGRPLDGYHGRRAILRTQAAQALKKVSEDLYRQGYLLGIYDAYRPHTAVLDICKWGADEGDQKMKSRYYPHIDKAKVFGDHYVRDFSEHSRGVAVDVSLLYARTGKPVDMGGHHDLLDPSSATDSTLVTPSQRRNRMIL
;
A
#
# COMPACT_ATOMS: atom_id res chain seq x y z
N MET A 1 85.88 -28.43 49.55
CA MET A 1 85.50 -27.61 48.38
C MET A 1 84.54 -28.42 47.54
N LYS A 2 83.26 -28.19 47.64
CA LYS A 2 82.20 -28.74 46.81
C LYS A 2 81.20 -27.63 46.50
N THR A 3 81.21 -27.24 45.26
CA THR A 3 80.28 -26.19 44.69
C THR A 3 78.92 -26.81 44.44
N CYS A 4 77.91 -26.25 45.08
CA CYS A 4 76.50 -26.53 44.80
C CYS A 4 76.01 -25.64 43.67
N VAL A 5 75.51 -26.24 42.59
CA VAL A 5 74.82 -25.59 41.51
C VAL A 5 73.29 -25.61 41.84
N ALA A 6 72.73 -24.47 42.04
CA ALA A 6 71.30 -24.30 42.22
C ALA A 6 70.57 -24.23 40.88
N ALA A 7 69.71 -25.23 40.61
CA ALA A 7 68.83 -25.21 39.47
C ALA A 7 67.60 -24.29 39.72
N VAL A 8 67.45 -23.23 38.92
CA VAL A 8 66.29 -22.36 38.95
C VAL A 8 65.19 -22.97 38.05
N CYS A 9 64.17 -23.51 38.66
CA CYS A 9 62.98 -24.00 37.99
C CYS A 9 62.06 -22.80 37.63
N GLY A 10 62.08 -22.40 36.37
CA GLY A 10 61.17 -21.33 35.87
C GLY A 10 59.76 -21.88 35.67
N MET A 11 58.84 -21.45 36.55
CA MET A 11 57.44 -21.80 36.43
C MET A 11 56.79 -20.85 35.41
N PHE A 12 56.52 -21.32 34.20
CA PHE A 12 55.79 -20.62 33.16
C PHE A 12 54.29 -20.62 33.51
N MET A 13 53.83 -19.49 34.05
CA MET A 13 52.40 -19.25 34.31
C MET A 13 51.70 -18.90 32.98
N LEU A 14 50.99 -19.87 32.39
CA LEU A 14 50.08 -19.64 31.26
C LEU A 14 48.87 -18.85 31.76
N LEU A 15 48.89 -17.53 31.52
CA LEU A 15 47.68 -16.68 31.65
C LEU A 15 46.71 -17.04 30.54
N VAL A 16 45.75 -17.91 30.84
CA VAL A 16 44.56 -18.07 29.99
C VAL A 16 43.69 -16.82 30.15
N SER A 17 43.85 -15.90 29.23
CA SER A 17 42.94 -14.75 29.10
C SER A 17 41.58 -15.25 28.64
N CYS A 18 40.64 -15.39 29.56
CA CYS A 18 39.25 -15.65 29.26
C CYS A 18 38.55 -14.32 28.95
N SER A 19 38.77 -13.82 27.74
CA SER A 19 38.07 -12.64 27.25
C SER A 19 36.93 -13.06 26.33
N GLY A 20 35.73 -12.76 26.72
CA GLY A 20 34.57 -12.89 25.87
C GLY A 20 33.31 -13.31 26.60
N SER A 21 32.90 -12.53 27.60
CA SER A 21 31.52 -12.54 28.03
C SER A 21 30.67 -12.00 26.84
N ARG A 22 30.17 -12.92 26.00
CA ARG A 22 29.10 -12.55 25.06
C ARG A 22 27.90 -12.13 25.89
N GLU A 23 27.70 -10.83 25.96
CA GLU A 23 26.49 -10.25 26.49
C GLU A 23 25.31 -10.86 25.71
N PHE A 24 24.55 -11.74 26.33
CA PHE A 24 23.31 -12.26 25.82
C PHE A 24 22.30 -11.10 25.82
N LYS A 25 22.21 -10.38 24.70
CA LYS A 25 21.11 -9.43 24.51
C LYS A 25 19.88 -10.27 24.19
N PRO A 26 18.87 -10.29 25.08
CA PRO A 26 17.64 -11.00 24.78
C PRO A 26 17.02 -10.40 23.53
N ALA A 27 16.67 -11.22 22.56
CA ALA A 27 16.06 -10.84 21.28
C ALA A 27 14.64 -10.25 21.41
N PHE A 28 14.24 -9.85 22.61
CA PHE A 28 12.89 -9.38 22.94
C PHE A 28 12.56 -7.96 22.49
N ASN A 29 13.52 -7.19 21.96
CA ASN A 29 13.32 -5.79 21.55
C ASN A 29 13.40 -5.54 20.05
N GLN A 30 13.36 -6.56 19.20
CA GLN A 30 13.09 -6.29 17.80
C GLN A 30 11.57 -6.09 17.64
N PRO A 31 11.11 -4.95 17.08
CA PRO A 31 9.70 -4.81 16.75
C PRO A 31 9.33 -5.99 15.87
N LEU A 32 8.29 -6.73 16.28
CA LEU A 32 7.75 -7.84 15.48
C LEU A 32 7.52 -7.33 14.08
N GLN A 33 8.31 -7.81 13.11
CA GLN A 33 8.05 -7.50 11.71
C GLN A 33 6.62 -7.98 11.42
N PRO A 34 5.75 -7.14 10.87
CA PRO A 34 4.39 -7.55 10.59
C PRO A 34 4.42 -8.75 9.66
N VAL A 35 4.04 -9.90 10.22
CA VAL A 35 3.97 -11.15 9.45
C VAL A 35 2.79 -11.05 8.51
N MET A 36 3.05 -11.16 7.21
CA MET A 36 1.99 -11.22 6.21
C MET A 36 1.06 -12.39 6.52
N GLN A 37 -0.23 -12.14 6.57
CA GLN A 37 -1.22 -13.19 6.81
C GLN A 37 -1.20 -14.23 5.68
N PRO A 38 -1.36 -15.53 6.00
CA PRO A 38 -1.41 -16.58 4.99
C PRO A 38 -2.46 -16.27 3.91
N GLY A 39 -2.08 -16.49 2.66
CA GLY A 39 -2.94 -16.23 1.50
C GLY A 39 -2.92 -14.77 0.99
N PHE A 40 -2.14 -13.88 1.63
CA PHE A 40 -1.89 -12.53 1.13
C PHE A 40 -0.45 -12.38 0.64
N VAL A 41 -0.25 -11.49 -0.33
CA VAL A 41 1.06 -11.20 -0.92
C VAL A 41 1.19 -9.70 -1.21
N TYR A 42 2.42 -9.21 -1.26
CA TYR A 42 2.70 -7.91 -1.84
C TYR A 42 2.57 -7.99 -3.36
N VAL A 43 1.79 -7.06 -3.93
CA VAL A 43 1.49 -7.05 -5.38
C VAL A 43 2.74 -6.88 -6.22
N ASP A 44 3.69 -6.04 -5.80
CA ASP A 44 4.96 -5.80 -6.50
C ASP A 44 5.85 -7.04 -6.63
N GLN A 45 5.70 -8.03 -5.73
CA GLN A 45 6.41 -9.32 -5.81
C GLN A 45 5.80 -10.28 -6.84
N VAL A 46 4.51 -10.16 -7.13
CA VAL A 46 3.77 -11.05 -8.04
C VAL A 46 3.57 -10.41 -9.41
N ALA A 47 3.25 -9.12 -9.45
CA ALA A 47 2.96 -8.33 -10.64
C ALA A 47 3.89 -7.10 -10.74
N PRO A 48 5.18 -7.26 -11.10
CA PRO A 48 6.20 -6.21 -11.03
C PRO A 48 5.97 -5.06 -12.04
N LEU A 49 5.10 -5.25 -13.03
CA LEU A 49 4.75 -4.19 -13.99
C LEU A 49 3.75 -3.17 -13.44
N VAL A 50 3.07 -3.45 -12.33
CA VAL A 50 2.17 -2.47 -11.70
C VAL A 50 2.93 -1.33 -11.07
N LYS A 51 2.32 -0.16 -11.03
CA LYS A 51 2.80 1.03 -10.30
C LYS A 51 1.84 1.34 -9.16
N THR A 52 2.35 1.57 -7.98
CA THR A 52 1.52 1.85 -6.80
C THR A 52 1.63 3.30 -6.38
N ASN A 53 0.50 3.92 -6.09
CA ASN A 53 0.36 5.23 -5.49
C ASN A 53 -0.83 5.22 -4.53
N LEU A 54 -0.66 4.55 -3.39
CA LEU A 54 -1.73 4.29 -2.43
C LEU A 54 -2.21 5.61 -1.81
N LYS A 55 -3.36 6.08 -2.25
CA LYS A 55 -3.91 7.40 -1.95
C LYS A 55 -4.25 7.58 -0.48
N TYR A 56 -4.76 6.53 0.14
CA TYR A 56 -5.21 6.58 1.54
C TYR A 56 -4.07 6.55 2.57
N ALA A 57 -2.84 6.26 2.13
CA ALA A 57 -1.65 6.41 2.96
C ALA A 57 -1.15 7.88 3.03
N GLY A 58 -1.76 8.80 2.30
CA GLY A 58 -1.37 10.21 2.17
C GLY A 58 -2.55 11.17 2.22
N TYR A 59 -2.31 12.40 1.78
CA TYR A 59 -3.29 13.49 1.83
C TYR A 59 -4.09 13.64 0.53
N ASP A 60 -3.70 12.96 -0.55
CA ASP A 60 -4.32 13.06 -1.87
C ASP A 60 -5.48 12.07 -2.03
N ASN A 61 -6.53 12.25 -1.22
CA ASN A 61 -7.77 11.50 -1.19
C ASN A 61 -8.94 12.38 -0.77
N PHE A 62 -10.17 11.89 -0.86
CA PHE A 62 -11.37 12.69 -0.59
C PHE A 62 -11.56 13.06 0.88
N VAL A 63 -10.87 12.39 1.81
CA VAL A 63 -10.85 12.76 3.24
C VAL A 63 -9.85 13.88 3.51
N GLY A 64 -8.80 14.00 2.68
CA GLY A 64 -7.74 15.03 2.78
C GLY A 64 -6.74 14.80 3.91
N ARG A 65 -6.59 13.54 4.34
CA ARG A 65 -5.58 13.08 5.30
C ARG A 65 -5.35 11.57 5.15
N PRO A 66 -4.25 11.01 5.68
CA PRO A 66 -4.13 9.57 5.79
C PRO A 66 -5.29 8.97 6.59
N LEU A 67 -5.80 7.82 6.16
CA LEU A 67 -6.84 7.11 6.90
C LEU A 67 -6.27 6.38 8.12
N ASP A 68 -7.03 6.34 9.20
CA ASP A 68 -6.68 5.60 10.39
C ASP A 68 -6.51 4.11 10.07
N GLY A 69 -5.40 3.53 10.54
CA GLY A 69 -5.06 2.12 10.27
C GLY A 69 -4.49 1.84 8.88
N TYR A 70 -4.43 2.81 7.96
CA TYR A 70 -3.84 2.65 6.63
C TYR A 70 -2.35 3.01 6.66
N HIS A 71 -1.51 2.13 7.21
CA HIS A 71 -0.08 2.42 7.43
C HIS A 71 0.84 1.90 6.32
N GLY A 72 0.35 1.00 5.47
CA GLY A 72 1.13 0.35 4.44
C GLY A 72 1.40 1.26 3.24
N ARG A 73 2.63 1.16 2.69
CA ARG A 73 3.02 1.82 1.43
C ARG A 73 3.14 0.86 0.26
N ARG A 74 2.88 -0.43 0.48
CA ARG A 74 2.90 -1.47 -0.54
C ARG A 74 1.49 -2.04 -0.69
N ALA A 75 1.06 -2.20 -1.94
CA ALA A 75 -0.21 -2.85 -2.23
C ALA A 75 -0.18 -4.32 -1.81
N ILE A 76 -1.23 -4.77 -1.12
CA ILE A 76 -1.41 -6.13 -0.65
C ILE A 76 -2.71 -6.67 -1.26
N LEU A 77 -2.69 -7.90 -1.72
CA LEU A 77 -3.87 -8.62 -2.21
C LEU A 77 -3.84 -10.09 -1.77
N ARG A 78 -4.97 -10.76 -1.89
CA ARG A 78 -5.00 -12.22 -1.92
C ARG A 78 -4.16 -12.75 -3.07
N THR A 79 -3.44 -13.85 -2.85
CA THR A 79 -2.52 -14.44 -3.85
C THR A 79 -3.20 -14.65 -5.21
N GLN A 80 -4.43 -15.17 -5.22
CA GLN A 80 -5.18 -15.40 -6.45
C GLN A 80 -5.51 -14.09 -7.19
N ALA A 81 -5.92 -13.05 -6.44
CA ALA A 81 -6.19 -11.74 -7.02
C ALA A 81 -4.92 -11.10 -7.60
N ALA A 82 -3.79 -11.20 -6.89
CA ALA A 82 -2.50 -10.70 -7.38
C ALA A 82 -2.03 -11.45 -8.65
N GLN A 83 -2.27 -12.76 -8.73
CA GLN A 83 -1.96 -13.55 -9.94
C GLN A 83 -2.85 -13.18 -11.13
N ALA A 84 -4.14 -12.91 -10.90
CA ALA A 84 -5.02 -12.40 -11.94
C ALA A 84 -4.57 -11.01 -12.42
N LEU A 85 -4.24 -10.13 -11.49
CA LEU A 85 -3.76 -8.79 -11.79
C LEU A 85 -2.43 -8.79 -12.57
N LYS A 86 -1.55 -9.76 -12.31
CA LYS A 86 -0.33 -9.97 -13.11
C LYS A 86 -0.65 -10.15 -14.58
N LYS A 87 -1.60 -11.05 -14.91
CA LYS A 87 -2.01 -11.29 -16.31
C LYS A 87 -2.54 -10.02 -16.96
N VAL A 88 -3.41 -9.29 -16.26
CA VAL A 88 -3.95 -8.00 -16.73
C VAL A 88 -2.80 -7.00 -16.99
N SER A 89 -1.86 -6.88 -16.06
CA SER A 89 -0.74 -5.93 -16.21
C SER A 89 0.19 -6.29 -17.37
N GLU A 90 0.40 -7.57 -17.64
CA GLU A 90 1.18 -8.06 -18.79
C GLU A 90 0.46 -7.79 -20.12
N ASP A 91 -0.88 -7.97 -20.17
CA ASP A 91 -1.69 -7.66 -21.35
C ASP A 91 -1.68 -6.17 -21.67
N LEU A 92 -1.87 -5.31 -20.66
CA LEU A 92 -1.81 -3.86 -20.80
C LEU A 92 -0.43 -3.38 -21.23
N TYR A 93 0.64 -3.98 -20.69
CA TYR A 93 2.01 -3.61 -21.07
C TYR A 93 2.28 -3.88 -22.55
N ARG A 94 1.80 -4.99 -23.10
CA ARG A 94 1.89 -5.27 -24.54
C ARG A 94 1.17 -4.23 -25.41
N GLN A 95 0.16 -3.58 -24.85
CA GLN A 95 -0.60 -2.49 -25.50
C GLN A 95 0.01 -1.11 -25.26
N GLY A 96 1.14 -1.03 -24.55
CA GLY A 96 1.83 0.25 -24.26
C GLY A 96 1.36 0.95 -22.99
N TYR A 97 0.67 0.25 -22.09
CA TYR A 97 0.19 0.78 -20.84
C TYR A 97 0.82 0.08 -19.62
N LEU A 98 0.88 0.80 -18.51
CA LEU A 98 1.13 0.25 -17.18
C LEU A 98 -0.14 0.38 -16.36
N LEU A 99 -0.39 -0.56 -15.47
CA LEU A 99 -1.48 -0.48 -14.49
C LEU A 99 -1.02 0.28 -13.26
N GLY A 100 -1.72 1.35 -12.93
CA GLY A 100 -1.55 2.11 -11.69
C GLY A 100 -2.53 1.64 -10.62
N ILE A 101 -2.07 1.36 -9.41
CA ILE A 101 -2.90 0.98 -8.27
C ILE A 101 -2.96 2.14 -7.29
N TYR A 102 -4.18 2.58 -6.94
CA TYR A 102 -4.44 3.66 -6.00
C TYR A 102 -4.93 3.15 -4.65
N ASP A 103 -5.59 1.99 -4.60
CA ASP A 103 -5.94 1.26 -3.40
C ASP A 103 -5.96 -0.25 -3.67
N ALA A 104 -5.68 -1.05 -2.64
CA ALA A 104 -5.72 -2.51 -2.69
C ALA A 104 -6.34 -3.04 -1.37
N TYR A 105 -5.60 -3.76 -0.53
CA TYR A 105 -6.10 -4.11 0.79
C TYR A 105 -6.29 -2.84 1.63
N ARG A 106 -7.52 -2.57 2.04
CA ARG A 106 -7.91 -1.49 2.94
C ARG A 106 -8.30 -2.10 4.28
N PRO A 107 -7.56 -1.83 5.37
CA PRO A 107 -7.95 -2.32 6.70
C PRO A 107 -9.35 -1.87 7.08
N HIS A 108 -10.08 -2.70 7.83
CA HIS A 108 -11.43 -2.35 8.27
C HIS A 108 -11.47 -1.07 9.11
N THR A 109 -10.42 -0.81 9.90
CA THR A 109 -10.27 0.46 10.64
C THR A 109 -10.29 1.68 9.70
N ALA A 110 -9.67 1.58 8.52
CA ALA A 110 -9.71 2.65 7.53
C ALA A 110 -11.11 2.81 6.90
N VAL A 111 -11.86 1.73 6.73
CA VAL A 111 -13.28 1.79 6.29
C VAL A 111 -14.12 2.52 7.33
N LEU A 112 -13.97 2.19 8.61
CA LEU A 112 -14.67 2.88 9.70
C LEU A 112 -14.29 4.36 9.80
N ASP A 113 -13.03 4.70 9.50
CA ASP A 113 -12.58 6.09 9.48
C ASP A 113 -13.22 6.89 8.33
N ILE A 114 -13.40 6.29 7.16
CA ILE A 114 -14.18 6.87 6.06
C ILE A 114 -15.63 7.10 6.50
N CYS A 115 -16.26 6.13 7.19
CA CYS A 115 -17.61 6.29 7.70
C CYS A 115 -17.73 7.46 8.70
N LYS A 116 -16.76 7.60 9.62
CA LYS A 116 -16.70 8.73 10.55
C LYS A 116 -16.59 10.08 9.81
N TRP A 117 -15.68 10.14 8.81
CA TRP A 117 -15.56 11.33 7.99
C TRP A 117 -16.87 11.66 7.28
N GLY A 118 -17.58 10.66 6.77
CA GLY A 118 -18.86 10.85 6.10
C GLY A 118 -19.95 11.40 6.99
N ALA A 119 -19.99 10.98 8.24
CA ALA A 119 -20.95 11.46 9.24
C ALA A 119 -20.66 12.91 9.70
N ASP A 120 -19.45 13.42 9.49
CA ASP A 120 -19.10 14.81 9.77
C ASP A 120 -19.43 15.71 8.58
N GLU A 121 -20.65 16.23 8.53
CA GLU A 121 -21.11 17.15 7.46
C GLU A 121 -20.30 18.45 7.43
N GLY A 122 -19.65 18.85 8.51
CA GLY A 122 -18.83 20.06 8.61
C GLY A 122 -17.50 19.96 7.86
N ASP A 123 -16.93 18.77 7.70
CA ASP A 123 -15.68 18.58 6.97
C ASP A 123 -15.89 18.57 5.46
N GLN A 124 -15.90 19.78 4.86
CA GLN A 124 -16.09 20.00 3.42
C GLN A 124 -14.79 20.38 2.68
N LYS A 125 -13.62 20.26 3.33
CA LYS A 125 -12.33 20.77 2.80
C LYS A 125 -11.94 20.20 1.43
N MET A 126 -12.38 18.99 1.11
CA MET A 126 -12.06 18.32 -0.15
C MET A 126 -13.22 18.36 -1.17
N LYS A 127 -14.33 19.05 -0.85
CA LYS A 127 -15.54 19.09 -1.71
C LYS A 127 -15.23 19.56 -3.12
N SER A 128 -14.57 20.68 -3.27
CA SER A 128 -14.31 21.29 -4.58
C SER A 128 -13.52 20.37 -5.52
N ARG A 129 -12.72 19.47 -4.96
CA ARG A 129 -11.86 18.56 -5.74
C ARG A 129 -12.50 17.19 -5.96
N TYR A 130 -13.13 16.60 -4.93
CA TYR A 130 -13.53 15.19 -4.99
C TYR A 130 -15.05 14.96 -5.13
N TYR A 131 -15.89 15.91 -4.73
CA TYR A 131 -17.35 15.77 -4.82
C TYR A 131 -18.03 17.13 -5.08
N PRO A 132 -17.60 17.85 -6.17
CA PRO A 132 -18.01 19.23 -6.40
C PRO A 132 -19.53 19.40 -6.58
N HIS A 133 -20.18 18.40 -7.16
CA HIS A 133 -21.59 18.46 -7.52
C HIS A 133 -22.49 17.56 -6.65
N ILE A 134 -21.92 16.90 -5.64
CA ILE A 134 -22.66 15.99 -4.75
C ILE A 134 -22.64 16.54 -3.32
N ASP A 135 -23.78 16.51 -2.65
CA ASP A 135 -23.82 16.79 -1.23
C ASP A 135 -23.23 15.63 -0.44
N LYS A 136 -22.39 15.95 0.56
CA LYS A 136 -21.68 14.95 1.34
C LYS A 136 -22.60 13.91 1.97
N ALA A 137 -23.77 14.34 2.47
CA ALA A 137 -24.78 13.42 3.01
C ALA A 137 -25.22 12.35 2.01
N LYS A 138 -25.24 12.66 0.69
CA LYS A 138 -25.59 11.71 -0.37
C LYS A 138 -24.45 10.75 -0.73
N VAL A 139 -23.19 11.13 -0.49
CA VAL A 139 -22.03 10.24 -0.71
C VAL A 139 -22.18 8.93 0.09
N PHE A 140 -22.83 9.00 1.26
CA PHE A 140 -23.05 7.85 2.15
C PHE A 140 -24.46 7.27 2.07
N GLY A 141 -25.49 8.11 1.81
CA GLY A 141 -26.89 7.68 1.74
C GLY A 141 -27.22 6.79 0.56
N ASP A 142 -26.56 7.00 -0.57
CA ASP A 142 -26.86 6.36 -1.86
C ASP A 142 -25.90 5.21 -2.23
N HIS A 143 -25.31 4.51 -1.26
CA HIS A 143 -24.51 3.30 -1.44
C HIS A 143 -23.02 3.46 -1.80
N TYR A 144 -22.44 4.65 -1.74
CA TYR A 144 -21.00 4.84 -2.06
C TYR A 144 -20.06 4.32 -0.95
N VAL A 145 -20.48 4.34 0.32
CA VAL A 145 -19.68 3.79 1.43
C VAL A 145 -20.54 2.92 2.33
N ARG A 146 -20.07 1.71 2.57
CA ARG A 146 -20.64 0.75 3.52
C ARG A 146 -19.62 0.49 4.63
N ASP A 147 -20.09 0.02 5.77
CA ASP A 147 -19.28 -0.51 6.87
C ASP A 147 -18.48 -1.76 6.49
N PHE A 148 -18.70 -2.28 5.28
CA PHE A 148 -18.01 -3.42 4.70
C PHE A 148 -17.47 -3.07 3.31
N SER A 149 -16.23 -3.47 3.02
CA SER A 149 -15.55 -3.22 1.74
C SER A 149 -14.85 -4.47 1.22
N GLU A 150 -14.98 -4.76 -0.08
CA GLU A 150 -14.25 -5.84 -0.74
C GLU A 150 -12.72 -5.61 -0.68
N HIS A 151 -12.27 -4.36 -0.56
CA HIS A 151 -10.88 -4.03 -0.29
C HIS A 151 -10.37 -4.64 1.02
N SER A 152 -11.21 -4.71 2.06
CA SER A 152 -10.85 -5.35 3.34
C SER A 152 -10.69 -6.87 3.23
N ARG A 153 -11.19 -7.48 2.16
CA ARG A 153 -10.97 -8.90 1.84
C ARG A 153 -9.71 -9.13 1.00
N GLY A 154 -9.09 -8.07 0.47
CA GLY A 154 -7.94 -8.15 -0.43
C GLY A 154 -8.26 -8.71 -1.81
N VAL A 155 -9.49 -8.51 -2.29
CA VAL A 155 -9.94 -8.99 -3.61
C VAL A 155 -10.35 -7.85 -4.56
N ALA A 156 -10.32 -6.62 -4.10
CA ALA A 156 -10.60 -5.42 -4.89
C ALA A 156 -9.38 -4.53 -5.01
N VAL A 157 -9.29 -3.80 -6.11
CA VAL A 157 -8.27 -2.78 -6.39
C VAL A 157 -8.90 -1.58 -7.08
N ASP A 158 -8.44 -0.38 -6.71
CA ASP A 158 -8.69 0.84 -7.48
C ASP A 158 -7.52 1.06 -8.42
N VAL A 159 -7.81 1.18 -9.69
CA VAL A 159 -6.80 1.20 -10.74
C VAL A 159 -7.01 2.31 -11.76
N SER A 160 -5.94 2.66 -12.46
CA SER A 160 -5.97 3.47 -13.67
C SER A 160 -4.83 3.08 -14.60
N LEU A 161 -4.76 3.69 -15.78
CA LEU A 161 -3.73 3.45 -16.78
C LEU A 161 -2.67 4.56 -16.77
N LEU A 162 -1.43 4.14 -17.01
CA LEU A 162 -0.31 5.03 -17.29
C LEU A 162 0.27 4.65 -18.64
N TYR A 163 0.79 5.62 -19.40
CA TYR A 163 1.56 5.32 -20.61
C TYR A 163 2.88 4.66 -20.24
N ALA A 164 3.16 3.45 -20.75
CA ALA A 164 4.36 2.69 -20.41
C ALA A 164 5.66 3.45 -20.72
N ARG A 165 5.67 4.22 -21.82
CA ARG A 165 6.85 4.99 -22.26
C ARG A 165 7.17 6.19 -21.38
N THR A 166 6.17 6.83 -20.78
CA THR A 166 6.34 8.11 -20.06
C THR A 166 6.03 8.04 -18.59
N GLY A 167 5.31 7.01 -18.14
CA GLY A 167 4.76 6.90 -16.79
C GLY A 167 3.65 7.91 -16.47
N LYS A 168 3.24 8.75 -17.44
CA LYS A 168 2.18 9.73 -17.23
C LYS A 168 0.80 9.06 -17.22
N PRO A 169 -0.13 9.56 -16.41
CA PRO A 169 -1.52 9.06 -16.41
C PRO A 169 -2.17 9.19 -17.79
N VAL A 170 -2.97 8.20 -18.16
CA VAL A 170 -3.88 8.28 -19.29
C VAL A 170 -5.08 9.13 -18.87
N ASP A 171 -5.53 10.01 -19.75
CA ASP A 171 -6.68 10.88 -19.47
C ASP A 171 -7.99 10.08 -19.47
N MET A 172 -8.53 9.85 -18.28
CA MET A 172 -9.79 9.15 -18.04
C MET A 172 -11.00 10.12 -17.91
N GLY A 173 -10.78 11.44 -18.03
CA GLY A 173 -11.82 12.45 -17.83
C GLY A 173 -12.14 12.75 -16.36
N GLY A 174 -11.34 12.25 -15.43
CA GLY A 174 -11.42 12.47 -14.00
C GLY A 174 -10.23 11.87 -13.28
N HIS A 175 -10.02 12.26 -12.04
CA HIS A 175 -9.00 11.66 -11.19
C HIS A 175 -9.63 10.54 -10.32
N HIS A 176 -8.78 9.76 -9.65
CA HIS A 176 -9.20 8.75 -8.68
C HIS A 176 -10.12 9.36 -7.62
N ASP A 177 -11.18 8.64 -7.27
CA ASP A 177 -12.18 9.05 -6.27
C ASP A 177 -12.95 10.35 -6.58
N LEU A 178 -13.00 10.77 -7.82
CA LEU A 178 -13.92 11.83 -8.21
C LEU A 178 -15.36 11.30 -8.09
N LEU A 179 -16.06 11.69 -7.03
CA LEU A 179 -17.46 11.35 -6.78
C LEU A 179 -18.33 12.35 -7.53
N ASP A 180 -18.62 12.03 -8.78
CA ASP A 180 -19.30 12.93 -9.72
C ASP A 180 -20.01 12.11 -10.80
N PRO A 181 -21.14 12.57 -11.35
CA PRO A 181 -21.82 11.89 -12.46
C PRO A 181 -20.93 11.65 -13.68
N SER A 182 -19.90 12.48 -13.90
CA SER A 182 -18.92 12.28 -14.96
C SER A 182 -18.03 11.03 -14.75
N SER A 183 -17.98 10.47 -13.55
CA SER A 183 -17.14 9.30 -13.23
C SER A 183 -17.77 7.98 -13.65
N ALA A 184 -19.06 7.93 -13.94
CA ALA A 184 -19.70 6.72 -14.46
C ALA A 184 -19.05 6.26 -15.78
N THR A 185 -18.86 4.96 -15.96
CA THR A 185 -18.16 4.37 -17.13
C THR A 185 -18.84 4.80 -18.45
N ASP A 186 -20.17 4.86 -18.46
CA ASP A 186 -20.99 5.22 -19.60
C ASP A 186 -21.35 6.73 -19.68
N SER A 187 -20.76 7.55 -18.82
CA SER A 187 -21.06 8.99 -18.74
C SER A 187 -20.90 9.68 -20.11
N THR A 188 -21.89 10.49 -20.46
CA THR A 188 -21.86 11.35 -21.65
C THR A 188 -21.13 12.69 -21.40
N LEU A 189 -20.74 12.97 -20.15
CA LEU A 189 -20.05 14.19 -19.74
C LEU A 189 -18.54 14.17 -20.03
N VAL A 190 -18.02 13.06 -20.56
CA VAL A 190 -16.61 12.92 -20.94
C VAL A 190 -16.45 12.90 -22.46
N THR A 191 -15.27 13.27 -22.94
CA THR A 191 -14.95 13.23 -24.38
C THR A 191 -14.94 11.81 -24.93
N PRO A 192 -15.15 11.62 -26.25
CA PRO A 192 -15.03 10.31 -26.87
C PRO A 192 -13.65 9.65 -26.65
N SER A 193 -12.59 10.42 -26.55
CA SER A 193 -11.25 9.92 -26.26
C SER A 193 -11.13 9.37 -24.83
N GLN A 194 -11.62 10.12 -23.84
CA GLN A 194 -11.66 9.69 -22.45
C GLN A 194 -12.50 8.42 -22.27
N ARG A 195 -13.66 8.36 -22.94
CA ARG A 195 -14.47 7.14 -22.95
C ARG A 195 -13.72 5.94 -23.53
N ARG A 196 -13.03 6.10 -24.69
CA ARG A 196 -12.19 5.02 -25.24
C ARG A 196 -11.12 4.57 -24.26
N ASN A 197 -10.47 5.51 -23.57
CA ASN A 197 -9.46 5.20 -22.58
C ASN A 197 -10.03 4.36 -21.42
N ARG A 198 -11.24 4.70 -20.92
CA ARG A 198 -11.93 3.92 -19.88
C ARG A 198 -12.26 2.50 -20.32
N MET A 199 -12.57 2.30 -21.60
CA MET A 199 -12.93 1.00 -22.17
C MET A 199 -11.72 0.07 -22.38
N ILE A 200 -10.48 0.52 -22.12
CA ILE A 200 -9.28 -0.31 -22.11
C ILE A 200 -9.18 -1.12 -20.80
N LEU A 201 -9.70 -0.57 -19.69
CA LEU A 201 -9.84 -1.24 -18.39
C LEU A 201 -11.08 -2.11 -18.35
#